data_94954750ab3f80217f8f546f23c25be5
#
_entry.id   94954750ab3f80217f8f546f23c25be5
#
_cell.length_a   1.000
_cell.length_b   1.000
_cell.length_c   1.000
_cell.angle_alpha   90.00
_cell.angle_beta   90.00
_cell.angle_gamma   90.00
#
_symmetry.space_group_name_H-M   'P 1'
#
loop_
_entity.id
_entity.type
_entity.pdbx_description
1 polymer ?
#
loop_
_entity_poly.entity_id
_entity_poly.type
_entity_poly.pdbx_seq_one_letter_code
_entity_poly.pdbx_strand_id
1 'polypeptide(L)'
;ASVTGYFLGRNKSSYTSKSKANISLAAKPANTDEMTAAQVYDKVNESVVGITVYNTAGNGSQASGVFYSEDGYIVTNDHIYSEVPAAKFKIYTSDGKQYDAKYVAGDKISDLAILKIDGGSFTPAVFGDSEQIVYGENVVAIGRPSDATEASSITKGIISSVARRVKTTTSYSAKLIQTDSAINPGSSGGALVNMYGQVVGITSSKLAGVSYDAVGYAIPTKTMKRICSELIKQGKVVSRAKLGITYTAINSVTAEIGGY
;
A
#
# COMPACT_ATOMS: atom_id res chain seq x y z
N ALA A 1 52.96 -11.09 -2.39
CA ALA A 1 51.98 -9.99 -2.59
C ALA A 1 50.73 -10.31 -1.79
N SER A 2 50.55 -9.57 -0.68
CA SER A 2 49.40 -9.70 0.23
C SER A 2 48.25 -8.82 -0.30
N VAL A 3 47.10 -9.39 -0.56
CA VAL A 3 45.90 -8.65 -0.91
C VAL A 3 45.08 -8.49 0.36
N THR A 4 45.07 -7.27 0.90
CA THR A 4 44.25 -6.89 2.05
C THR A 4 42.89 -6.46 1.55
N GLY A 5 41.87 -7.32 1.76
CA GLY A 5 40.48 -7.02 1.45
C GLY A 5 39.89 -6.04 2.47
N TYR A 6 39.50 -4.83 2.02
CA TYR A 6 38.71 -3.90 2.83
C TYR A 6 37.24 -4.38 2.93
N PHE A 7 36.88 -4.86 4.11
CA PHE A 7 35.47 -5.03 4.48
C PHE A 7 34.87 -3.68 4.84
N LEU A 8 34.09 -3.11 3.93
CA LEU A 8 33.21 -1.99 4.26
C LEU A 8 32.08 -2.51 5.14
N GLY A 9 32.19 -2.25 6.43
CA GLY A 9 31.15 -2.52 7.41
C GLY A 9 29.88 -1.74 7.09
N ARG A 10 28.84 -2.43 6.65
CA ARG A 10 27.48 -1.89 6.63
C ARG A 10 27.06 -1.63 8.07
N ASN A 11 27.01 -0.36 8.46
CA ASN A 11 26.40 0.09 9.71
C ASN A 11 24.94 -0.39 9.72
N LYS A 12 24.67 -1.48 10.43
CA LYS A 12 23.32 -1.86 10.84
C LYS A 12 22.92 -0.88 11.93
N SER A 13 22.24 0.20 11.56
CA SER A 13 21.48 1.01 12.50
C SER A 13 20.45 0.10 13.15
N SER A 14 20.73 -0.37 14.35
CA SER A 14 19.77 -1.11 15.18
C SER A 14 18.76 -0.09 15.72
N TYR A 15 17.65 0.08 15.01
CA TYR A 15 16.49 0.78 15.56
C TYR A 15 15.85 -0.11 16.63
N THR A 16 16.32 -0.01 17.85
CA THR A 16 15.63 -0.52 19.04
C THR A 16 14.64 0.53 19.55
N SER A 17 13.64 0.90 18.76
CA SER A 17 12.40 1.42 19.30
C SER A 17 11.45 0.24 19.44
N LYS A 18 10.74 0.15 20.57
CA LYS A 18 9.59 -0.74 20.72
C LYS A 18 8.50 -0.25 19.76
N SER A 19 8.69 -0.52 18.44
CA SER A 19 7.75 -0.08 17.43
C SER A 19 6.41 -0.73 17.73
N LYS A 20 5.36 0.05 17.82
CA LYS A 20 3.98 -0.43 17.83
C LYS A 20 3.60 -0.99 16.43
N ALA A 21 4.47 -1.84 15.86
CA ALA A 21 4.35 -2.44 14.53
C ALA A 21 3.15 -3.40 14.39
N ASN A 22 2.39 -3.62 15.47
CA ASN A 22 1.22 -4.48 15.47
C ASN A 22 -0.05 -3.64 15.54
N ILE A 23 -0.70 -3.46 14.39
CA ILE A 23 -2.08 -2.96 14.35
C ILE A 23 -3.06 -4.10 14.62
N SER A 24 -4.23 -3.79 15.18
CA SER A 24 -5.40 -4.66 15.18
C SER A 24 -6.31 -4.28 14.01
N LEU A 25 -6.98 -5.27 13.40
CA LEU A 25 -8.04 -5.00 12.46
C LEU A 25 -9.35 -4.87 13.23
N ALA A 26 -10.05 -3.75 13.03
CA ALA A 26 -11.32 -3.49 13.67
C ALA A 26 -12.44 -4.28 12.98
N ALA A 27 -13.33 -4.88 13.78
CA ALA A 27 -14.55 -5.48 13.24
C ALA A 27 -15.46 -4.39 12.63
N LYS A 28 -16.25 -4.78 11.62
CA LYS A 28 -17.30 -3.93 11.06
C LYS A 28 -18.37 -3.71 12.14
N PRO A 29 -18.80 -2.46 12.41
CA PRO A 29 -19.86 -2.20 13.37
C PRO A 29 -21.18 -2.87 12.96
N ALA A 30 -21.85 -3.54 13.90
CA ALA A 30 -23.07 -4.29 13.63
C ALA A 30 -24.35 -3.43 13.66
N ASN A 31 -24.37 -2.36 14.48
CA ASN A 31 -25.58 -1.57 14.77
C ASN A 31 -25.30 -0.05 14.67
N THR A 32 -24.52 0.35 13.70
CA THR A 32 -24.17 1.76 13.46
C THR A 32 -24.58 2.12 12.03
N ASP A 33 -25.22 3.28 11.86
CA ASP A 33 -25.56 3.78 10.54
C ASP A 33 -24.29 4.08 9.73
N GLU A 34 -24.37 3.88 8.43
CA GLU A 34 -23.31 4.26 7.51
C GLU A 34 -23.16 5.79 7.49
N MET A 35 -21.93 6.26 7.51
CA MET A 35 -21.59 7.66 7.30
C MET A 35 -21.79 8.04 5.83
N THR A 36 -22.01 9.33 5.58
CA THR A 36 -21.88 9.88 4.22
C THR A 36 -20.42 9.89 3.77
N ALA A 37 -20.18 9.96 2.46
CA ALA A 37 -18.81 10.07 1.93
C ALA A 37 -18.04 11.27 2.49
N ALA A 38 -18.72 12.41 2.73
CA ALA A 38 -18.13 13.59 3.36
C ALA A 38 -17.68 13.30 4.79
N GLN A 39 -18.51 12.65 5.60
CA GLN A 39 -18.17 12.28 6.98
C GLN A 39 -17.04 11.24 7.04
N VAL A 40 -17.00 10.29 6.08
CA VAL A 40 -15.85 9.36 5.96
C VAL A 40 -14.57 10.11 5.64
N TYR A 41 -14.64 11.06 4.70
CA TYR A 41 -13.50 11.91 4.35
C TYR A 41 -12.97 12.68 5.56
N ASP A 42 -13.85 13.40 6.27
CA ASP A 42 -13.46 14.19 7.45
C ASP A 42 -12.79 13.32 8.52
N LYS A 43 -13.30 12.10 8.72
CA LYS A 43 -12.77 11.16 9.71
C LYS A 43 -11.41 10.58 9.35
N VAL A 44 -11.11 10.38 8.06
CA VAL A 44 -9.94 9.61 7.61
C VAL A 44 -8.87 10.50 6.99
N ASN A 45 -9.20 11.72 6.57
CA ASN A 45 -8.31 12.61 5.84
C ASN A 45 -6.97 12.90 6.55
N GLU A 46 -6.95 13.01 7.89
CA GLU A 46 -5.72 13.19 8.66
C GLU A 46 -4.77 11.99 8.60
N SER A 47 -5.33 10.80 8.34
CA SER A 47 -4.56 9.56 8.24
C SER A 47 -4.00 9.31 6.85
N VAL A 48 -4.40 10.09 5.83
CA VAL A 48 -3.94 9.94 4.45
C VAL A 48 -2.95 11.06 4.11
N VAL A 49 -1.80 10.67 3.59
CA VAL A 49 -0.71 11.58 3.24
C VAL A 49 -0.41 11.57 1.75
N GLY A 50 0.08 12.70 1.26
CA GLY A 50 0.70 12.80 -0.05
C GLY A 50 2.17 12.41 0.02
N ILE A 51 2.66 11.79 -1.04
CA ILE A 51 4.06 11.37 -1.18
C ILE A 51 4.59 11.90 -2.49
N THR A 52 5.63 12.73 -2.45
CA THR A 52 6.45 13.01 -3.64
C THR A 52 7.72 12.17 -3.58
N VAL A 53 7.99 11.48 -4.66
CA VAL A 53 9.18 10.64 -4.84
C VAL A 53 10.10 11.34 -5.83
N TYR A 54 11.27 11.77 -5.39
CA TYR A 54 12.27 12.42 -6.24
C TYR A 54 13.36 11.43 -6.64
N ASN A 55 13.68 11.39 -7.93
CA ASN A 55 14.85 10.69 -8.43
C ASN A 55 16.13 11.53 -8.26
N THR A 56 17.27 10.97 -8.66
CA THR A 56 18.59 11.66 -8.59
C THR A 56 18.68 12.92 -9.43
N ALA A 57 17.85 13.06 -10.46
CA ALA A 57 17.78 14.25 -11.31
C ALA A 57 16.83 15.33 -10.77
N GLY A 58 16.17 15.07 -9.62
CA GLY A 58 15.22 16.00 -8.99
C GLY A 58 13.82 15.95 -9.58
N ASN A 59 13.54 15.07 -10.56
CA ASN A 59 12.19 14.87 -11.09
C ASN A 59 11.36 14.09 -10.08
N GLY A 60 10.12 14.54 -9.81
CA GLY A 60 9.20 13.95 -8.87
C GLY A 60 8.08 13.16 -9.52
N SER A 61 7.65 12.08 -8.88
CA SER A 61 6.38 11.42 -9.12
C SER A 61 5.52 11.47 -7.86
N GLN A 62 4.20 11.37 -8.04
CA GLN A 62 3.24 11.52 -6.95
C GLN A 62 2.62 10.18 -6.57
N ALA A 63 2.37 10.02 -5.27
CA ALA A 63 1.70 8.86 -4.70
C ALA A 63 0.98 9.27 -3.41
N SER A 64 0.26 8.35 -2.83
CA SER A 64 -0.39 8.48 -1.54
C SER A 64 0.16 7.48 -0.52
N GLY A 65 -0.12 7.72 0.75
CA GLY A 65 0.17 6.80 1.83
C GLY A 65 -0.86 6.88 2.94
N VAL A 66 -0.83 5.92 3.84
CA VAL A 66 -1.72 5.88 5.00
C VAL A 66 -0.88 5.71 6.26
N PHE A 67 -1.10 6.54 7.27
CA PHE A 67 -0.45 6.38 8.57
C PHE A 67 -0.80 5.05 9.19
N TYR A 68 0.23 4.22 9.36
CA TYR A 68 0.13 2.88 9.94
C TYR A 68 0.19 2.93 11.47
N SER A 69 0.93 3.89 12.04
CA SER A 69 1.12 4.04 13.48
C SER A 69 1.37 5.49 13.89
N GLU A 70 1.11 5.80 15.15
CA GLU A 70 1.28 7.14 15.74
C GLU A 70 2.72 7.65 15.70
N ASP A 71 3.70 6.76 15.66
CA ASP A 71 5.12 7.10 15.61
C ASP A 71 5.62 7.37 14.19
N GLY A 72 4.74 7.44 13.17
CA GLY A 72 5.03 7.92 11.84
C GLY A 72 5.45 6.84 10.82
N TYR A 73 5.10 5.57 11.05
CA TYR A 73 5.12 4.60 9.96
C TYR A 73 3.97 4.85 8.99
N ILE A 74 4.27 4.79 7.69
CA ILE A 74 3.33 5.01 6.60
C ILE A 74 3.37 3.79 5.69
N VAL A 75 2.20 3.21 5.40
CA VAL A 75 2.06 2.19 4.37
C VAL A 75 1.77 2.85 3.03
N THR A 76 2.41 2.35 1.98
CA THR A 76 2.22 2.77 0.58
C THR A 76 2.52 1.60 -0.36
N ASN A 77 2.53 1.83 -1.68
CA ASN A 77 2.93 0.81 -2.66
C ASN A 77 4.46 0.75 -2.84
N ASP A 78 4.99 -0.46 -3.12
CA ASP A 78 6.42 -0.65 -3.35
C ASP A 78 6.89 -0.08 -4.69
N HIS A 79 6.04 -0.10 -5.71
CA HIS A 79 6.42 0.37 -7.04
C HIS A 79 6.84 1.84 -7.07
N ILE A 80 6.38 2.67 -6.13
CA ILE A 80 6.78 4.08 -6.03
C ILE A 80 8.28 4.26 -5.72
N TYR A 81 8.89 3.25 -5.10
CA TYR A 81 10.33 3.21 -4.80
C TYR A 81 11.09 2.34 -5.79
N SER A 82 10.61 1.14 -6.04
CA SER A 82 11.34 0.13 -6.81
C SER A 82 11.59 0.53 -8.27
N GLU A 83 10.83 1.50 -8.77
CA GLU A 83 10.96 2.05 -10.13
C GLU A 83 11.77 3.36 -10.18
N VAL A 84 12.14 3.93 -9.03
CA VAL A 84 12.85 5.21 -8.93
C VAL A 84 14.18 5.01 -8.19
N PRO A 85 15.31 4.85 -8.88
CA PRO A 85 16.63 4.68 -8.26
C PRO A 85 16.98 5.82 -7.33
N ALA A 86 17.51 5.49 -6.13
CA ALA A 86 17.95 6.43 -5.12
C ALA A 86 16.88 7.48 -4.73
N ALA A 87 15.62 7.06 -4.67
CA ALA A 87 14.51 7.92 -4.36
C ALA A 87 14.66 8.64 -3.00
N LYS A 88 14.30 9.93 -2.99
CA LYS A 88 14.03 10.70 -1.79
C LYS A 88 12.53 10.90 -1.67
N PHE A 89 12.01 10.90 -0.44
CA PHE A 89 10.58 11.02 -0.19
C PHE A 89 10.28 12.28 0.60
N LYS A 90 9.30 13.05 0.11
CA LYS A 90 8.63 14.12 0.85
C LYS A 90 7.20 13.68 1.16
N ILE A 91 6.81 13.81 2.40
CA ILE A 91 5.46 13.50 2.88
C ILE A 91 4.74 14.82 3.15
N TYR A 92 3.50 14.90 2.68
CA TYR A 92 2.62 16.05 2.86
C TYR A 92 1.40 15.61 3.68
N THR A 93 1.23 16.19 4.85
CA THR A 93 0.11 15.92 5.75
C THR A 93 -1.08 16.82 5.46
N SER A 94 -2.26 16.48 6.00
CA SER A 94 -3.50 17.23 5.79
C SER A 94 -3.46 18.68 6.32
N ASP A 95 -2.61 18.92 7.33
CA ASP A 95 -2.37 20.25 7.89
C ASP A 95 -1.30 21.09 7.13
N GLY A 96 -0.86 20.61 5.96
CA GLY A 96 0.10 21.29 5.09
C GLY A 96 1.56 21.15 5.51
N LYS A 97 1.85 20.40 6.55
CA LYS A 97 3.25 20.16 6.95
C LYS A 97 3.95 19.20 6.01
N GLN A 98 5.27 19.36 5.94
CA GLN A 98 6.15 18.55 5.10
C GLN A 98 7.20 17.84 5.95
N TYR A 99 7.45 16.58 5.63
CA TYR A 99 8.44 15.74 6.30
C TYR A 99 9.31 15.01 5.29
N ASP A 100 10.60 14.86 5.60
CA ASP A 100 11.47 13.93 4.88
C ASP A 100 11.21 12.52 5.42
N ALA A 101 11.02 11.55 4.51
CA ALA A 101 10.79 10.18 4.90
C ALA A 101 11.96 9.27 4.53
N LYS A 102 12.13 8.24 5.36
CA LYS A 102 13.06 7.14 5.12
C LYS A 102 12.31 5.93 4.61
N TYR A 103 12.82 5.29 3.59
CA TYR A 103 12.36 3.97 3.18
C TYR A 103 12.82 2.93 4.20
N VAL A 104 11.88 2.19 4.77
CA VAL A 104 12.16 1.14 5.76
C VAL A 104 12.35 -0.19 5.05
N ALA A 105 11.36 -0.63 4.31
CA ALA A 105 11.37 -1.87 3.53
C ALA A 105 10.18 -1.94 2.59
N GLY A 106 10.24 -2.81 1.57
CA GLY A 106 9.13 -3.09 0.68
C GLY A 106 9.16 -4.51 0.14
N ASP A 107 8.06 -4.89 -0.47
CA ASP A 107 7.85 -6.19 -1.09
C ASP A 107 7.18 -6.04 -2.46
N LYS A 108 7.96 -6.23 -3.51
CA LYS A 108 7.49 -6.12 -4.90
C LYS A 108 6.35 -7.07 -5.25
N ILE A 109 6.27 -8.22 -4.58
CA ILE A 109 5.27 -9.25 -4.89
C ILE A 109 3.88 -8.81 -4.41
N SER A 110 3.79 -8.22 -3.22
CA SER A 110 2.53 -7.68 -2.69
C SER A 110 2.30 -6.21 -3.05
N ASP A 111 3.30 -5.55 -3.66
CA ASP A 111 3.28 -4.11 -3.96
C ASP A 111 3.02 -3.24 -2.72
N LEU A 112 3.66 -3.59 -1.60
CA LEU A 112 3.57 -2.85 -0.34
C LEU A 112 4.94 -2.39 0.14
N ALA A 113 5.01 -1.17 0.63
CA ALA A 113 6.20 -0.60 1.26
C ALA A 113 5.86 0.17 2.52
N ILE A 114 6.87 0.33 3.38
CA ILE A 114 6.82 1.12 4.60
C ILE A 114 7.81 2.27 4.49
N LEU A 115 7.31 3.46 4.72
CA LEU A 115 8.09 4.66 4.95
C LEU A 115 8.04 5.04 6.43
N LYS A 116 8.99 5.85 6.89
CA LYS A 116 9.06 6.37 8.26
C LYS A 116 9.40 7.85 8.24
N ILE A 117 8.57 8.64 8.93
CA ILE A 117 8.85 10.03 9.26
C ILE A 117 9.08 10.18 10.76
N ASP A 118 9.89 11.15 11.14
CA ASP A 118 10.16 11.50 12.52
C ASP A 118 9.56 12.89 12.83
N GLY A 119 9.45 13.25 14.11
CA GLY A 119 9.16 14.62 14.52
C GLY A 119 7.71 14.93 14.91
N GLY A 120 6.89 13.93 15.21
CA GLY A 120 5.52 14.16 15.64
C GLY A 120 4.81 12.95 16.22
N SER A 121 3.59 13.20 16.70
CA SER A 121 2.57 12.18 16.92
C SER A 121 1.55 12.34 15.80
N PHE A 122 1.26 11.26 15.10
CA PHE A 122 0.41 11.25 13.91
C PHE A 122 -0.89 10.49 14.19
N THR A 123 -1.93 10.76 13.43
CA THR A 123 -3.22 10.08 13.54
C THR A 123 -3.22 8.83 12.64
N PRO A 124 -3.04 7.60 13.20
CA PRO A 124 -3.08 6.40 12.39
C PRO A 124 -4.50 6.10 11.92
N ALA A 125 -4.62 5.47 10.75
CA ALA A 125 -5.91 5.02 10.28
C ALA A 125 -6.47 3.89 11.14
N VAL A 126 -7.79 3.82 11.26
CA VAL A 126 -8.48 2.63 11.76
C VAL A 126 -8.56 1.63 10.61
N PHE A 127 -7.82 0.53 10.72
CA PHE A 127 -7.85 -0.52 9.71
C PHE A 127 -8.96 -1.52 10.04
N GLY A 128 -9.93 -1.65 9.12
CA GLY A 128 -11.02 -2.62 9.19
C GLY A 128 -10.58 -4.02 8.75
N ASP A 129 -11.33 -5.04 9.14
CA ASP A 129 -11.08 -6.40 8.69
C ASP A 129 -11.66 -6.61 7.28
N SER A 130 -10.77 -6.71 6.30
CA SER A 130 -11.14 -6.93 4.90
C SER A 130 -11.79 -8.31 4.63
N GLU A 131 -11.82 -9.21 5.60
CA GLU A 131 -12.58 -10.46 5.48
C GLU A 131 -14.08 -10.29 5.74
N GLN A 132 -14.49 -9.11 6.27
CA GLN A 132 -15.88 -8.78 6.58
C GLN A 132 -16.56 -7.91 5.50
N ILE A 133 -15.83 -7.51 4.46
CA ILE A 133 -16.44 -6.78 3.34
C ILE A 133 -17.30 -7.71 2.48
N VAL A 134 -18.33 -7.15 1.86
CA VAL A 134 -19.27 -7.89 1.01
C VAL A 134 -19.41 -7.23 -0.36
N TYR A 135 -19.84 -8.01 -1.35
CA TYR A 135 -20.18 -7.48 -2.68
C TYR A 135 -21.26 -6.41 -2.60
N GLY A 136 -21.10 -5.32 -3.34
CA GLY A 136 -22.06 -4.21 -3.36
C GLY A 136 -21.95 -3.25 -2.17
N GLU A 137 -21.05 -3.50 -1.20
CA GLU A 137 -20.81 -2.59 -0.09
C GLU A 137 -20.26 -1.25 -0.59
N ASN A 138 -20.84 -0.13 -0.12
CA ASN A 138 -20.35 1.20 -0.45
C ASN A 138 -18.95 1.42 0.12
N VAL A 139 -18.08 2.01 -0.69
CA VAL A 139 -16.72 2.40 -0.30
C VAL A 139 -16.35 3.74 -0.90
N VAL A 140 -15.35 4.38 -0.30
CA VAL A 140 -14.68 5.55 -0.87
C VAL A 140 -13.18 5.28 -1.01
N ALA A 141 -12.61 5.66 -2.14
CA ALA A 141 -11.16 5.71 -2.29
C ALA A 141 -10.68 7.13 -2.01
N ILE A 142 -9.69 7.26 -1.12
CA ILE A 142 -9.09 8.53 -0.72
C ILE A 142 -7.60 8.48 -1.05
N GLY A 143 -7.16 9.40 -1.90
CA GLY A 143 -5.77 9.64 -2.21
C GLY A 143 -5.42 11.10 -2.02
N ARG A 144 -4.16 11.40 -1.77
CA ARG A 144 -3.63 12.76 -1.71
C ARG A 144 -2.50 12.87 -2.73
N PRO A 145 -2.78 13.32 -3.96
CA PRO A 145 -1.70 13.72 -4.87
C PRO A 145 -0.83 14.76 -4.15
N SER A 146 0.45 14.62 -4.23
CA SER A 146 1.40 15.33 -3.36
C SER A 146 1.82 16.70 -3.87
N ASP A 147 0.99 17.35 -4.65
CA ASP A 147 1.16 18.79 -4.83
C ASP A 147 0.68 19.47 -3.54
N ALA A 148 1.55 20.29 -2.93
CA ALA A 148 1.24 21.01 -1.69
C ALA A 148 0.03 21.95 -1.83
N THR A 149 -0.44 22.19 -3.05
CA THR A 149 -1.58 23.04 -3.41
C THR A 149 -2.87 22.24 -3.62
N GLU A 150 -2.80 20.91 -3.75
CA GLU A 150 -3.98 20.09 -4.05
C GLU A 150 -4.56 19.41 -2.80
N ALA A 151 -5.88 19.54 -2.67
CA ALA A 151 -6.65 18.82 -1.67
C ALA A 151 -6.66 17.31 -1.98
N SER A 152 -6.94 16.48 -0.96
CA SER A 152 -7.17 15.04 -1.16
C SER A 152 -8.26 14.81 -2.20
N SER A 153 -8.05 13.82 -3.04
CA SER A 153 -9.07 13.32 -3.97
C SER A 153 -9.89 12.22 -3.30
N ILE A 154 -11.21 12.30 -3.43
CA ILE A 154 -12.14 11.30 -2.93
C ILE A 154 -13.05 10.84 -4.07
N THR A 155 -13.19 9.52 -4.22
CA THR A 155 -14.13 8.90 -5.17
C THR A 155 -14.97 7.86 -4.47
N LYS A 156 -16.27 7.80 -4.77
CA LYS A 156 -17.20 6.82 -4.18
C LYS A 156 -17.51 5.72 -5.21
N GLY A 157 -17.65 4.50 -4.73
CA GLY A 157 -18.08 3.35 -5.50
C GLY A 157 -18.53 2.22 -4.57
N ILE A 158 -18.47 0.99 -5.08
CA ILE A 158 -18.83 -0.23 -4.36
C ILE A 158 -17.71 -1.27 -4.42
N ILE A 159 -17.81 -2.28 -3.57
CA ILE A 159 -16.99 -3.51 -3.69
C ILE A 159 -17.55 -4.34 -4.85
N SER A 160 -16.82 -4.36 -5.96
CA SER A 160 -17.18 -5.17 -7.15
C SER A 160 -16.69 -6.61 -7.03
N SER A 161 -15.62 -6.87 -6.24
CA SER A 161 -15.16 -8.22 -5.88
C SER A 161 -14.33 -8.19 -4.60
N VAL A 162 -14.58 -9.15 -3.71
CA VAL A 162 -13.87 -9.25 -2.40
C VAL A 162 -12.52 -9.98 -2.49
N ALA A 163 -12.28 -10.76 -3.56
CA ALA A 163 -11.07 -11.57 -3.71
C ALA A 163 -10.72 -11.86 -5.18
N ARG A 164 -10.71 -10.82 -6.02
CA ARG A 164 -10.35 -10.97 -7.43
C ARG A 164 -8.92 -11.46 -7.57
N ARG A 165 -8.72 -12.59 -8.24
CA ARG A 165 -7.37 -13.05 -8.60
C ARG A 165 -6.86 -12.23 -9.78
N VAL A 166 -5.81 -11.47 -9.56
CA VAL A 166 -5.16 -10.66 -10.58
C VAL A 166 -3.72 -11.17 -10.76
N LYS A 167 -3.35 -11.46 -12.00
CA LYS A 167 -1.97 -11.82 -12.33
C LYS A 167 -1.14 -10.53 -12.34
N THR A 168 -0.21 -10.42 -11.41
CA THR A 168 0.67 -9.25 -11.30
C THR A 168 1.84 -9.36 -12.28
N THR A 169 2.58 -8.27 -12.47
CA THR A 169 3.79 -8.21 -13.31
C THR A 169 4.89 -9.18 -12.85
N THR A 170 4.84 -9.64 -11.60
CA THR A 170 5.79 -10.61 -11.03
C THR A 170 5.38 -12.07 -11.23
N SER A 171 4.41 -12.36 -12.10
CA SER A 171 3.82 -13.69 -12.31
C SER A 171 3.14 -14.29 -11.06
N TYR A 172 3.06 -13.53 -9.98
CA TYR A 172 2.33 -13.92 -8.77
C TYR A 172 0.85 -13.54 -8.93
N SER A 173 -0.04 -14.42 -8.47
CA SER A 173 -1.47 -14.15 -8.48
C SER A 173 -1.88 -13.61 -7.11
N ALA A 174 -2.17 -12.32 -7.04
CA ALA A 174 -2.67 -11.67 -5.83
C ALA A 174 -4.20 -11.77 -5.75
N LYS A 175 -4.73 -11.92 -4.53
CA LYS A 175 -6.15 -11.72 -4.25
C LYS A 175 -6.34 -10.25 -3.86
N LEU A 176 -7.08 -9.51 -4.67
CA LEU A 176 -7.32 -8.08 -4.49
C LEU A 176 -8.79 -7.80 -4.31
N ILE A 177 -9.10 -6.70 -3.62
CA ILE A 177 -10.42 -6.10 -3.63
C ILE A 177 -10.55 -5.38 -4.97
N GLN A 178 -11.65 -5.61 -5.70
CA GLN A 178 -12.02 -4.83 -6.87
C GLN A 178 -13.12 -3.84 -6.50
N THR A 179 -13.02 -2.62 -6.99
CA THR A 179 -14.01 -1.54 -6.83
C THR A 179 -14.19 -0.79 -8.14
N ASP A 180 -15.31 -0.15 -8.32
CA ASP A 180 -15.58 0.81 -9.39
C ASP A 180 -15.27 2.26 -8.99
N SER A 181 -14.83 2.49 -7.74
CA SER A 181 -14.25 3.78 -7.34
C SER A 181 -13.06 4.12 -8.22
N ALA A 182 -13.02 5.32 -8.78
CA ALA A 182 -11.91 5.74 -9.64
C ALA A 182 -10.58 5.77 -8.85
N ILE A 183 -9.61 4.98 -9.30
CA ILE A 183 -8.25 4.94 -8.79
C ILE A 183 -7.30 5.39 -9.90
N ASN A 184 -6.79 6.61 -9.78
CA ASN A 184 -5.95 7.27 -10.76
C ASN A 184 -4.48 7.34 -10.33
N PRO A 185 -3.53 7.63 -11.22
CA PRO A 185 -2.16 7.98 -10.85
C PRO A 185 -2.15 9.06 -9.75
N GLY A 186 -1.28 8.90 -8.73
CA GLY A 186 -1.28 9.71 -7.52
C GLY A 186 -2.13 9.15 -6.37
N SER A 187 -3.18 8.35 -6.64
CA SER A 187 -3.96 7.65 -5.61
C SER A 187 -3.32 6.35 -5.15
N SER A 188 -2.26 5.84 -5.83
CA SER A 188 -1.54 4.64 -5.43
C SER A 188 -0.99 4.78 -4.02
N GLY A 189 -1.21 3.78 -3.17
CA GLY A 189 -0.85 3.79 -1.74
C GLY A 189 -1.88 4.47 -0.85
N GLY A 190 -2.94 5.05 -1.39
CA GLY A 190 -4.05 5.63 -0.65
C GLY A 190 -4.97 4.60 -0.01
N ALA A 191 -6.07 5.05 0.55
CA ALA A 191 -7.01 4.25 1.32
C ALA A 191 -8.27 3.90 0.52
N LEU A 192 -8.66 2.63 0.54
CA LEU A 192 -10.04 2.21 0.26
C LEU A 192 -10.75 2.06 1.61
N VAL A 193 -11.82 2.82 1.82
CA VAL A 193 -12.47 3.03 3.13
C VAL A 193 -13.93 2.61 3.05
N ASN A 194 -14.41 1.85 4.04
CA ASN A 194 -15.84 1.53 4.16
C ASN A 194 -16.61 2.73 4.76
N MET A 195 -17.95 2.65 4.72
CA MET A 195 -18.81 3.75 5.21
C MET A 195 -18.85 3.88 6.74
N TYR A 196 -17.95 3.21 7.47
CA TYR A 196 -17.73 3.37 8.92
C TYR A 196 -16.40 4.07 9.22
N GLY A 197 -15.66 4.53 8.17
CA GLY A 197 -14.37 5.19 8.31
C GLY A 197 -13.22 4.22 8.64
N GLN A 198 -13.36 2.96 8.24
CA GLN A 198 -12.31 1.96 8.40
C GLN A 198 -11.64 1.70 7.04
N VAL A 199 -10.33 1.77 6.99
CA VAL A 199 -9.54 1.40 5.80
C VAL A 199 -9.60 -0.11 5.63
N VAL A 200 -10.16 -0.59 4.52
CA VAL A 200 -10.31 -2.02 4.19
C VAL A 200 -9.30 -2.48 3.14
N GLY A 201 -8.64 -1.54 2.46
CA GLY A 201 -7.59 -1.85 1.48
C GLY A 201 -6.67 -0.67 1.19
N ILE A 202 -5.49 -0.96 0.62
CA ILE A 202 -4.53 0.02 0.09
C ILE A 202 -4.67 0.05 -1.42
N THR A 203 -5.02 1.19 -1.99
CA THR A 203 -5.26 1.36 -3.43
C THR A 203 -3.97 1.20 -4.23
N SER A 204 -4.06 0.63 -5.44
CA SER A 204 -2.93 0.51 -6.36
C SER A 204 -3.40 0.66 -7.80
N SER A 205 -2.95 1.70 -8.48
CA SER A 205 -3.25 1.94 -9.90
C SER A 205 -2.48 1.00 -10.84
N LYS A 206 -1.34 0.45 -10.38
CA LYS A 206 -0.49 -0.42 -11.20
C LYS A 206 -1.03 -1.85 -11.33
N LEU A 207 -1.80 -2.32 -10.34
CA LEU A 207 -2.33 -3.68 -10.36
C LEU A 207 -3.46 -3.87 -11.37
N ALA A 208 -3.96 -2.78 -11.93
CA ALA A 208 -4.92 -2.75 -13.04
C ALA A 208 -4.25 -3.02 -14.41
N GLY A 209 -3.38 -3.97 -14.56
CA GLY A 209 -2.51 -4.28 -15.72
C GLY A 209 -3.10 -4.16 -17.14
N VAL A 210 -4.37 -3.78 -17.26
CA VAL A 210 -5.09 -3.29 -18.44
C VAL A 210 -6.06 -2.24 -17.93
N SER A 211 -6.01 -1.02 -18.50
CA SER A 211 -6.95 0.05 -18.17
C SER A 211 -8.33 -0.31 -18.70
N TYR A 212 -9.14 -0.91 -17.86
CA TYR A 212 -10.59 -0.95 -18.06
C TYR A 212 -11.21 0.24 -17.35
N ASP A 213 -12.11 0.95 -17.99
CA ASP A 213 -12.88 2.00 -17.34
C ASP A 213 -13.64 1.43 -16.14
N ALA A 214 -13.66 2.17 -15.04
CA ALA A 214 -14.33 1.80 -13.79
C ALA A 214 -13.85 0.49 -13.14
N VAL A 215 -12.57 0.13 -13.25
CA VAL A 215 -11.96 -0.99 -12.54
C VAL A 215 -10.77 -0.53 -11.72
N GLY A 216 -10.94 -0.47 -10.41
CA GLY A 216 -9.90 -0.18 -9.44
C GLY A 216 -9.56 -1.41 -8.60
N TYR A 217 -8.34 -1.47 -8.08
CA TYR A 217 -7.88 -2.54 -7.20
C TYR A 217 -7.29 -1.98 -5.90
N ALA A 218 -7.52 -2.74 -4.81
CA ALA A 218 -6.87 -2.46 -3.53
C ALA A 218 -6.35 -3.74 -2.89
N ILE A 219 -5.23 -3.63 -2.19
CA ILE A 219 -4.61 -4.72 -1.43
C ILE A 219 -5.37 -4.85 -0.10
N PRO A 220 -5.98 -6.00 0.21
CA PRO A 220 -6.78 -6.16 1.43
C PRO A 220 -5.97 -5.91 2.71
N THR A 221 -6.59 -5.29 3.72
CA THR A 221 -5.94 -4.99 5.02
C THR A 221 -5.44 -6.23 5.74
N LYS A 222 -6.08 -7.39 5.57
CA LYS A 222 -5.56 -8.66 6.10
C LYS A 222 -4.18 -9.00 5.55
N THR A 223 -3.99 -8.83 4.24
CA THR A 223 -2.69 -9.02 3.58
C THR A 223 -1.72 -7.93 4.00
N MET A 224 -2.15 -6.66 3.98
CA MET A 224 -1.35 -5.50 4.35
C MET A 224 -0.80 -5.64 5.77
N LYS A 225 -1.63 -5.97 6.77
CA LYS A 225 -1.21 -6.15 8.16
C LYS A 225 -0.07 -7.16 8.29
N ARG A 226 -0.21 -8.35 7.68
CA ARG A 226 0.81 -9.41 7.73
C ARG A 226 2.12 -8.93 7.12
N ILE A 227 2.07 -8.40 5.89
CA ILE A 227 3.26 -7.97 5.14
C ILE A 227 3.95 -6.80 5.85
N CYS A 228 3.22 -5.74 6.19
CA CYS A 228 3.80 -4.55 6.82
C CYS A 228 4.41 -4.87 8.20
N SER A 229 3.78 -5.74 8.98
CA SER A 229 4.34 -6.20 10.26
C SER A 229 5.71 -6.88 10.08
N GLU A 230 5.87 -7.71 9.04
CA GLU A 230 7.15 -8.37 8.74
C GLU A 230 8.18 -7.36 8.19
N LEU A 231 7.77 -6.45 7.31
CA LEU A 231 8.65 -5.40 6.79
C LEU A 231 9.21 -4.52 7.91
N ILE A 232 8.36 -4.08 8.85
CA ILE A 232 8.80 -3.25 9.98
C ILE A 232 9.74 -4.03 10.92
N LYS A 233 9.43 -5.29 11.24
CA LYS A 233 10.18 -6.09 12.22
C LYS A 233 11.47 -6.68 11.65
N GLN A 234 11.47 -7.08 10.40
CA GLN A 234 12.52 -7.92 9.79
C GLN A 234 13.14 -7.34 8.54
N GLY A 235 12.60 -6.22 8.01
CA GLY A 235 13.05 -5.60 6.78
C GLY A 235 12.73 -6.41 5.51
N LYS A 236 11.98 -7.51 5.63
CA LYS A 236 11.60 -8.38 4.49
C LYS A 236 10.44 -9.28 4.88
N VAL A 237 9.73 -9.79 3.86
CA VAL A 237 8.68 -10.81 4.03
C VAL A 237 9.33 -12.19 4.18
N VAL A 238 9.03 -12.88 5.27
CA VAL A 238 9.59 -14.22 5.59
C VAL A 238 8.53 -15.32 5.59
N SER A 239 7.25 -14.98 5.76
CA SER A 239 6.14 -15.93 5.84
C SER A 239 5.72 -16.51 4.47
N ARG A 240 6.32 -16.05 3.37
CA ARG A 240 5.99 -16.54 2.03
C ARG A 240 6.70 -17.88 1.76
N ALA A 241 5.92 -18.93 1.56
CA ALA A 241 6.47 -20.22 1.16
C ALA A 241 7.20 -20.12 -0.20
N LYS A 242 8.36 -20.75 -0.30
CA LYS A 242 9.14 -20.89 -1.54
C LYS A 242 9.35 -22.37 -1.81
N LEU A 243 8.92 -22.87 -2.96
CA LEU A 243 9.13 -24.27 -3.34
C LEU A 243 10.53 -24.54 -3.92
N GLY A 244 11.28 -23.47 -4.29
CA GLY A 244 12.61 -23.61 -4.86
C GLY A 244 12.64 -24.29 -6.23
N ILE A 245 11.52 -24.32 -6.94
CA ILE A 245 11.39 -24.92 -8.27
C ILE A 245 11.14 -23.84 -9.32
N THR A 246 11.65 -24.08 -10.51
CA THR A 246 11.26 -23.32 -11.72
C THR A 246 10.28 -24.17 -12.50
N TYR A 247 9.16 -23.59 -12.91
CA TYR A 247 8.16 -24.28 -13.73
C TYR A 247 7.70 -23.39 -14.87
N THR A 248 7.29 -24.02 -15.96
CA THR A 248 6.56 -23.36 -17.05
C THR A 248 5.13 -23.85 -17.00
N ALA A 249 4.17 -22.91 -16.83
CA ALA A 249 2.77 -23.26 -16.88
C ALA A 249 2.37 -23.53 -18.32
N ILE A 250 1.85 -24.71 -18.57
CA ILE A 250 1.30 -25.13 -19.88
C ILE A 250 -0.21 -25.01 -19.77
N ASN A 251 -0.84 -24.24 -20.66
CA ASN A 251 -2.30 -24.22 -20.78
C ASN A 251 -2.79 -25.42 -21.60
N SER A 252 -4.10 -25.68 -21.59
CA SER A 252 -4.69 -26.83 -22.30
C SER A 252 -4.33 -26.87 -23.80
N VAL A 253 -4.31 -25.71 -24.46
CA VAL A 253 -3.95 -25.62 -25.90
C VAL A 253 -2.49 -25.95 -26.10
N THR A 254 -1.60 -25.46 -25.25
CA THR A 254 -0.16 -25.76 -25.35
C THR A 254 0.11 -27.23 -25.02
N ALA A 255 -0.65 -27.82 -24.09
CA ALA A 255 -0.55 -29.25 -23.76
C ALA A 255 -0.98 -30.13 -24.95
N GLU A 256 -2.11 -29.80 -25.61
CA GLU A 256 -2.54 -30.54 -26.82
C GLU A 256 -1.56 -30.43 -27.96
N ILE A 257 -1.00 -29.23 -28.26
CA ILE A 257 -0.01 -29.04 -29.31
C ILE A 257 1.31 -29.75 -28.97
N GLY A 258 1.72 -29.75 -27.72
CA GLY A 258 2.97 -30.35 -27.24
C GLY A 258 2.90 -31.85 -26.93
N GLY A 259 1.72 -32.46 -27.01
CA GLY A 259 1.54 -33.90 -26.74
C GLY A 259 1.70 -34.29 -25.26
N TYR A 260 1.36 -33.39 -24.32
CA TYR A 260 1.42 -33.65 -22.87
C TYR A 260 0.06 -34.04 -22.30
#